data_2fe4479f728231e6b0670eaff9458953
#
_entry.id   2fe4479f728231e6b0670eaff9458953
#
_cell.length_a   1.000
_cell.length_b   1.000
_cell.length_c   1.000
_cell.angle_alpha   90.00
_cell.angle_beta   90.00
_cell.angle_gamma   90.00
#
_symmetry.space_group_name_H-M   'P 1'
#
loop_
_entity.id
_entity.type
_entity.pdbx_description
1 polymer ?
#
loop_
_entity_poly.entity_id
_entity_poly.type
_entity_poly.pdbx_seq_one_letter_code
_entity_poly.pdbx_strand_id
1 'polypeptide(L)'
;MIEPLRITFDVACSPARTFELWTARTSTWWPTSHTVSSRSGVEIIIEPTVGGRIYERTPTGDEHDWGEVTRWEPPHRLAYLWHLRQDRADATEVEITFAADERHGTAVSIEHRGWERLGARGPERRQQNQHGWDSLLPHFQAAAR
;
A
#
# COMPACT_ATOMS: atom_id res chain seq x y z
N MET A 1 -12.93 -8.89 -18.02
CA MET A 1 -11.91 -8.04 -17.39
C MET A 1 -12.58 -7.08 -16.43
N ILE A 2 -12.02 -6.96 -15.22
CA ILE A 2 -12.54 -6.05 -14.19
C ILE A 2 -11.63 -4.83 -14.16
N GLU A 3 -12.23 -3.64 -14.21
CA GLU A 3 -11.47 -2.39 -14.20
C GLU A 3 -10.60 -2.25 -12.96
N PRO A 4 -9.35 -1.80 -13.10
CA PRO A 4 -8.52 -1.46 -11.95
C PRO A 4 -9.16 -0.35 -11.10
N LEU A 5 -8.80 -0.33 -9.83
CA LEU A 5 -9.03 0.85 -9.00
C LEU A 5 -7.95 1.87 -9.33
N ARG A 6 -8.33 3.12 -9.59
CA ARG A 6 -7.39 4.21 -9.86
C ARG A 6 -7.70 5.35 -8.92
N ILE A 7 -6.68 5.77 -8.17
CA ILE A 7 -6.81 6.83 -7.16
C ILE A 7 -5.67 7.81 -7.37
N THR A 8 -5.98 9.10 -7.41
CA THR A 8 -4.98 10.17 -7.53
C THR A 8 -5.24 11.23 -6.49
N PHE A 9 -4.16 11.77 -5.93
CA PHE A 9 -4.23 12.89 -4.99
C PHE A 9 -2.87 13.58 -4.92
N ASP A 10 -2.86 14.78 -4.34
CA ASP A 10 -1.63 15.55 -4.16
C ASP A 10 -1.29 15.67 -2.67
N VAL A 11 0.02 15.68 -2.38
CA VAL A 11 0.52 15.95 -1.03
C VAL A 11 1.62 17.01 -1.09
N ALA A 12 1.85 17.69 0.02
CA ALA A 12 2.81 18.80 0.07
C ALA A 12 4.28 18.35 0.11
N CYS A 13 4.55 17.16 0.62
CA CYS A 13 5.91 16.62 0.69
C CYS A 13 6.51 16.37 -0.69
N SER A 14 7.84 16.46 -0.79
CA SER A 14 8.57 16.09 -2.01
C SER A 14 8.37 14.61 -2.35
N PRO A 15 8.62 14.19 -3.60
CA PRO A 15 8.54 12.77 -3.95
C PRO A 15 9.43 11.88 -3.08
N ALA A 16 10.65 12.32 -2.78
CA ALA A 16 11.55 11.55 -1.92
C ALA A 16 10.96 11.34 -0.52
N ARG A 17 10.42 12.38 0.07
CA ARG A 17 9.81 12.30 1.41
C ARG A 17 8.52 11.48 1.37
N THR A 18 7.71 11.65 0.33
CA THR A 18 6.45 10.92 0.17
C THR A 18 6.71 9.42 0.02
N PHE A 19 7.70 9.05 -0.79
CA PHE A 19 8.12 7.66 -0.95
C PHE A 19 8.63 7.07 0.36
N GLU A 20 9.44 7.83 1.10
CA GLU A 20 9.95 7.40 2.41
C GLU A 20 8.82 7.16 3.41
N LEU A 21 7.84 8.05 3.46
CA LEU A 21 6.69 7.90 4.35
C LEU A 21 5.93 6.62 4.05
N TRP A 22 5.73 6.31 2.77
CA TRP A 22 5.01 5.10 2.37
C TRP A 22 5.79 3.82 2.71
N THR A 23 7.10 3.83 2.55
CA THR A 23 7.93 2.62 2.61
C THR A 23 8.65 2.43 3.94
N ALA A 24 9.53 3.37 4.30
CA ALA A 24 10.35 3.22 5.51
C ALA A 24 9.61 3.64 6.78
N ARG A 25 8.61 4.51 6.65
CA ARG A 25 7.89 5.07 7.79
C ARG A 25 6.41 4.68 7.83
N THR A 26 6.08 3.56 7.22
CA THR A 26 4.71 3.04 7.16
C THR A 26 4.07 2.95 8.54
N SER A 27 4.83 2.50 9.54
CA SER A 27 4.33 2.32 10.90
C SER A 27 3.89 3.62 11.56
N THR A 28 4.35 4.78 11.07
CA THR A 28 4.03 6.07 11.70
C THR A 28 2.60 6.55 11.37
N TRP A 29 1.99 6.04 10.31
CA TRP A 29 0.67 6.53 9.87
C TRP A 29 -0.34 5.42 9.60
N TRP A 30 0.08 4.17 9.46
CA TRP A 30 -0.80 3.05 9.11
C TRP A 30 -1.71 2.71 10.31
N PRO A 31 -3.05 2.71 10.14
CA PRO A 31 -3.94 2.45 11.26
C PRO A 31 -3.99 0.97 11.64
N THR A 32 -4.10 0.72 12.93
CA THR A 32 -4.15 -0.63 13.50
C THR A 32 -5.30 -1.46 12.93
N SER A 33 -6.43 -0.81 12.58
CA SER A 33 -7.59 -1.48 12.01
C SER A 33 -7.33 -2.10 10.63
N HIS A 34 -6.25 -1.69 9.96
CA HIS A 34 -5.86 -2.20 8.64
C HIS A 34 -4.70 -3.21 8.72
N THR A 35 -4.63 -3.96 9.80
CA THR A 35 -3.60 -4.99 10.01
C THR A 35 -4.27 -6.36 10.20
N VAL A 36 -3.46 -7.42 10.19
CA VAL A 36 -3.96 -8.78 10.45
C VAL A 36 -4.27 -8.96 11.92
N SER A 37 -3.34 -8.55 12.80
CA SER A 37 -3.46 -8.78 14.24
C SER A 37 -4.37 -7.79 14.96
N SER A 38 -4.56 -6.59 14.40
CA SER A 38 -5.27 -5.47 15.04
C SER A 38 -4.67 -5.09 16.40
N ARG A 39 -3.38 -5.35 16.60
CA ARG A 39 -2.69 -5.05 17.86
C ARG A 39 -2.02 -3.69 17.81
N SER A 40 -2.06 -2.96 18.92
CA SER A 40 -1.27 -1.73 19.06
C SER A 40 0.22 -2.08 19.12
N GLY A 41 1.07 -1.17 18.65
CA GLY A 41 2.51 -1.37 18.64
C GLY A 41 3.03 -2.29 17.54
N VAL A 42 2.21 -2.60 16.55
CA VAL A 42 2.63 -3.36 15.37
C VAL A 42 3.62 -2.56 14.56
N GLU A 43 4.71 -3.21 14.13
CA GLU A 43 5.61 -2.67 13.11
C GLU A 43 5.19 -3.17 11.74
N ILE A 44 5.22 -2.27 10.76
CA ILE A 44 4.97 -2.64 9.36
C ILE A 44 6.28 -2.48 8.62
N ILE A 45 6.73 -3.53 7.96
CA ILE A 45 8.02 -3.57 7.28
C ILE A 45 7.79 -3.80 5.79
N ILE A 46 8.40 -2.94 4.97
CA ILE A 46 8.48 -3.11 3.53
C ILE A 46 9.97 -3.25 3.23
N GLU A 47 10.42 -4.45 2.88
CA GLU A 47 11.82 -4.68 2.56
C GLU A 47 12.16 -3.94 1.25
N PRO A 48 13.23 -3.15 1.24
CA PRO A 48 13.49 -2.19 0.15
C PRO A 48 14.19 -2.82 -1.05
N THR A 49 13.58 -3.84 -1.63
CA THR A 49 14.14 -4.53 -2.79
C THR A 49 13.05 -5.33 -3.51
N VAL A 50 13.23 -5.58 -4.80
CA VAL A 50 12.36 -6.50 -5.54
C VAL A 50 12.48 -7.89 -4.92
N GLY A 51 11.33 -8.55 -4.69
CA GLY A 51 11.26 -9.81 -3.97
C GLY A 51 11.17 -9.67 -2.47
N GLY A 52 11.31 -8.44 -1.95
CA GLY A 52 11.21 -8.16 -0.52
C GLY A 52 9.82 -8.41 0.02
N ARG A 53 9.76 -8.76 1.30
CA ARG A 53 8.49 -9.03 1.99
C ARG A 53 7.85 -7.72 2.44
N ILE A 54 6.52 -7.71 2.45
CA ILE A 54 5.73 -6.69 3.13
C ILE A 54 4.99 -7.45 4.23
N TYR A 55 5.20 -7.07 5.49
CA TYR A 55 4.63 -7.81 6.61
C TYR A 55 4.49 -6.94 7.85
N GLU A 56 3.68 -7.43 8.80
CA GLU A 56 3.57 -6.82 10.12
C GLU A 56 4.26 -7.72 11.14
N ARG A 57 4.84 -7.08 12.16
CA ARG A 57 5.41 -7.79 13.31
C ARG A 57 4.73 -7.26 14.57
N THR A 58 4.16 -8.15 15.36
CA THR A 58 3.52 -7.79 16.62
C THR A 58 4.56 -7.59 17.72
N PRO A 59 4.19 -6.93 18.85
CA PRO A 59 5.13 -6.79 19.99
C PRO A 59 5.60 -8.13 20.57
N THR A 60 4.86 -9.23 20.34
CA THR A 60 5.27 -10.55 20.79
C THR A 60 6.14 -11.29 19.77
N GLY A 61 6.41 -10.68 18.61
CA GLY A 61 7.29 -11.25 17.60
C GLY A 61 6.58 -12.04 16.51
N ASP A 62 5.26 -12.16 16.55
CA ASP A 62 4.50 -12.83 15.49
C ASP A 62 4.55 -12.00 14.22
N GLU A 63 4.70 -12.66 13.06
CA GLU A 63 4.76 -12.00 11.76
C GLU A 63 3.63 -12.47 10.88
N HIS A 64 3.06 -11.53 10.12
CA HIS A 64 1.98 -11.82 9.17
C HIS A 64 2.30 -11.17 7.84
N ASP A 65 2.46 -11.97 6.79
CA ASP A 65 2.77 -11.46 5.45
C ASP A 65 1.58 -10.74 4.83
N TRP A 66 1.85 -9.61 4.20
CA TRP A 66 0.86 -8.81 3.49
C TRP A 66 1.06 -8.82 1.98
N GLY A 67 2.31 -9.00 1.55
CA GLY A 67 2.63 -8.93 0.14
C GLY A 67 4.11 -9.07 -0.17
N GLU A 68 4.46 -8.75 -1.40
CA GLU A 68 5.83 -8.88 -1.91
C GLU A 68 6.11 -7.75 -2.90
N VAL A 69 7.25 -7.09 -2.76
CA VAL A 69 7.66 -6.00 -3.66
C VAL A 69 7.97 -6.56 -5.04
N THR A 70 7.34 -6.02 -6.07
CA THR A 70 7.58 -6.40 -7.47
C THR A 70 8.34 -5.32 -8.25
N ARG A 71 8.32 -4.07 -7.77
CA ARG A 71 9.05 -2.97 -8.38
C ARG A 71 9.51 -2.01 -7.28
N TRP A 72 10.78 -1.64 -7.34
CA TRP A 72 11.39 -0.75 -6.35
C TRP A 72 12.22 0.30 -7.09
N GLU A 73 11.64 1.49 -7.31
CA GLU A 73 12.29 2.58 -8.07
C GLU A 73 12.13 3.91 -7.31
N PRO A 74 12.84 4.07 -6.17
CA PRO A 74 12.73 5.31 -5.42
C PRO A 74 13.32 6.49 -6.19
N PRO A 75 12.74 7.69 -6.07
CA PRO A 75 11.51 7.98 -5.32
C PRO A 75 10.25 7.97 -6.20
N HIS A 76 10.30 7.36 -7.39
CA HIS A 76 9.27 7.55 -8.42
C HIS A 76 8.21 6.48 -8.47
N ARG A 77 8.56 5.22 -8.17
CA ARG A 77 7.62 4.11 -8.40
C ARG A 77 7.85 2.95 -7.44
N LEU A 78 6.72 2.40 -6.98
CA LEU A 78 6.67 1.22 -6.12
C LEU A 78 5.54 0.32 -6.63
N ALA A 79 5.78 -0.97 -6.74
CA ALA A 79 4.71 -1.92 -7.02
C ALA A 79 4.88 -3.16 -6.15
N TYR A 80 3.77 -3.78 -5.80
CA TYR A 80 3.80 -4.95 -4.95
C TYR A 80 2.55 -5.82 -5.13
N LEU A 81 2.69 -7.10 -4.84
CA LEU A 81 1.58 -8.01 -4.67
C LEU A 81 0.94 -7.75 -3.30
N TRP A 82 -0.38 -7.85 -3.23
CA TRP A 82 -1.13 -7.51 -2.03
C TRP A 82 -2.11 -8.62 -1.67
N HIS A 83 -1.97 -9.16 -0.46
CA HIS A 83 -2.86 -10.22 0.01
C HIS A 83 -3.16 -10.11 1.52
N LEU A 84 -3.25 -8.90 2.04
CA LEU A 84 -3.58 -8.65 3.45
C LEU A 84 -4.83 -9.45 3.83
N ARG A 85 -4.72 -10.33 4.84
CA ARG A 85 -5.78 -11.23 5.31
C ARG A 85 -6.24 -12.25 4.26
N GLN A 86 -5.42 -12.47 3.21
CA GLN A 86 -5.75 -13.39 2.13
C GLN A 86 -4.57 -14.32 1.90
N ASP A 87 -4.80 -15.41 1.18
CA ASP A 87 -3.72 -16.28 0.75
C ASP A 87 -2.90 -15.60 -0.35
N ARG A 88 -1.61 -15.91 -0.38
CA ARG A 88 -0.74 -15.38 -1.43
C ARG A 88 -1.23 -15.73 -2.84
N ALA A 89 -1.86 -16.89 -3.01
CA ALA A 89 -2.42 -17.29 -4.29
C ALA A 89 -3.51 -16.33 -4.79
N ASP A 90 -4.14 -15.60 -3.88
CA ASP A 90 -5.20 -14.63 -4.18
C ASP A 90 -4.68 -13.19 -4.20
N ALA A 91 -3.37 -13.00 -4.34
CA ALA A 91 -2.78 -11.67 -4.36
C ALA A 91 -3.24 -10.87 -5.58
N THR A 92 -3.50 -9.61 -5.34
CA THR A 92 -3.71 -8.60 -6.38
C THR A 92 -2.46 -7.73 -6.48
N GLU A 93 -2.40 -6.80 -7.42
CA GLU A 93 -1.21 -5.98 -7.63
C GLU A 93 -1.53 -4.51 -7.42
N VAL A 94 -0.64 -3.83 -6.68
CA VAL A 94 -0.71 -2.39 -6.44
C VAL A 94 0.51 -1.73 -7.07
N GLU A 95 0.29 -0.66 -7.82
CA GLU A 95 1.37 0.16 -8.34
C GLU A 95 1.14 1.62 -7.95
N ILE A 96 2.17 2.26 -7.41
CA ILE A 96 2.10 3.63 -6.93
C ILE A 96 3.20 4.44 -7.61
N THR A 97 2.83 5.59 -8.19
CA THR A 97 3.79 6.53 -8.76
C THR A 97 3.78 7.82 -7.93
N PHE A 98 4.96 8.42 -7.79
CA PHE A 98 5.20 9.63 -7.00
C PHE A 98 5.87 10.64 -7.91
N ALA A 99 5.09 11.53 -8.50
CA ALA A 99 5.60 12.51 -9.47
C ALA A 99 5.65 13.90 -8.84
N ALA A 100 6.72 14.65 -9.09
CA ALA A 100 6.81 16.03 -8.63
C ALA A 100 5.70 16.86 -9.30
N ASP A 101 5.02 17.68 -8.50
CA ASP A 101 4.01 18.60 -9.03
C ASP A 101 4.59 20.01 -9.12
N GLU A 102 3.79 20.96 -9.65
CA GLU A 102 4.21 22.33 -9.89
C GLU A 102 4.51 23.12 -8.60
N ARG A 103 4.05 22.62 -7.45
CA ARG A 103 4.20 23.27 -6.15
C ARG A 103 5.32 22.67 -5.31
N HIS A 104 6.20 21.87 -5.92
CA HIS A 104 7.28 21.14 -5.23
C HIS A 104 6.76 20.04 -4.29
N GLY A 105 5.47 19.71 -4.38
CA GLY A 105 4.86 18.56 -3.71
C GLY A 105 4.88 17.35 -4.62
N THR A 106 3.97 16.43 -4.36
CA THR A 106 3.89 15.16 -5.08
C THR A 106 2.46 14.87 -5.53
N ALA A 107 2.35 14.51 -6.81
CA ALA A 107 1.13 13.91 -7.35
C ALA A 107 1.28 12.39 -7.18
N VAL A 108 0.42 11.80 -6.35
CA VAL A 108 0.42 10.35 -6.08
C VAL A 108 -0.66 9.70 -6.93
N SER A 109 -0.29 8.64 -7.64
CA SER A 109 -1.24 7.85 -8.43
C SER A 109 -1.15 6.40 -8.01
N ILE A 110 -2.28 5.80 -7.68
CA ILE A 110 -2.38 4.39 -7.27
C ILE A 110 -3.22 3.64 -8.28
N GLU A 111 -2.72 2.52 -8.76
CA GLU A 111 -3.49 1.57 -9.54
C GLU A 111 -3.49 0.23 -8.83
N HIS A 112 -4.67 -0.29 -8.51
CA HIS A 112 -4.83 -1.59 -7.87
C HIS A 112 -5.60 -2.48 -8.82
N ARG A 113 -5.00 -3.56 -9.29
CA ARG A 113 -5.48 -4.36 -10.41
C ARG A 113 -5.32 -5.87 -10.15
N GLY A 114 -5.85 -6.68 -11.06
CA GLY A 114 -5.74 -8.13 -10.99
C GLY A 114 -6.98 -8.79 -10.40
N TRP A 115 -8.09 -8.08 -10.31
CA TRP A 115 -9.33 -8.57 -9.74
C TRP A 115 -9.89 -9.77 -10.49
N GLU A 116 -9.70 -9.83 -11.82
CA GLU A 116 -10.15 -10.93 -12.67
C GLU A 116 -9.49 -12.26 -12.30
N ARG A 117 -8.33 -12.24 -11.68
CA ARG A 117 -7.64 -13.45 -11.23
C ARG A 117 -8.39 -14.16 -10.11
N LEU A 118 -9.27 -13.46 -9.43
CA LEU A 118 -10.06 -13.99 -8.31
C LEU A 118 -11.37 -14.64 -8.79
N GLY A 119 -11.64 -14.62 -10.08
CA GLY A 119 -12.85 -15.18 -10.65
C GLY A 119 -14.10 -14.49 -10.11
N ALA A 120 -15.06 -15.27 -9.65
CA ALA A 120 -16.35 -14.74 -9.17
C ALA A 120 -16.22 -13.83 -7.95
N ARG A 121 -15.11 -13.95 -7.19
CA ARG A 121 -14.86 -13.09 -6.00
C ARG A 121 -14.26 -11.74 -6.35
N GLY A 122 -13.86 -11.53 -7.59
CA GLY A 122 -13.17 -10.32 -8.02
C GLY A 122 -13.93 -9.03 -7.77
N PRO A 123 -15.18 -8.90 -8.22
CA PRO A 123 -15.95 -7.67 -8.01
C PRO A 123 -16.13 -7.31 -6.54
N GLU A 124 -16.40 -8.29 -5.68
CA GLU A 124 -16.54 -8.06 -4.25
C GLU A 124 -15.23 -7.64 -3.61
N ARG A 125 -14.13 -8.30 -3.98
CA ARG A 125 -12.81 -7.97 -3.45
C ARG A 125 -12.40 -6.55 -3.87
N ARG A 126 -12.70 -6.18 -5.11
CA ARG A 126 -12.44 -4.83 -5.60
C ARG A 126 -13.17 -3.79 -4.75
N GLN A 127 -14.44 -4.02 -4.47
CA GLN A 127 -15.23 -3.11 -3.64
C GLN A 127 -14.71 -3.01 -2.21
N GLN A 128 -14.34 -4.13 -1.61
CA GLN A 128 -13.75 -4.16 -0.27
C GLN A 128 -12.46 -3.35 -0.21
N ASN A 129 -11.61 -3.49 -1.22
CA ASN A 129 -10.34 -2.75 -1.28
C ASN A 129 -10.57 -1.28 -1.56
N GLN A 130 -11.59 -0.92 -2.35
CA GLN A 130 -11.95 0.48 -2.56
C GLN A 130 -12.30 1.15 -1.21
N HIS A 131 -13.13 0.50 -0.40
CA HIS A 131 -13.46 0.99 0.93
C HIS A 131 -12.21 1.07 1.82
N GLY A 132 -11.32 0.09 1.70
CA GLY A 132 -10.06 0.08 2.44
C GLY A 132 -9.18 1.27 2.09
N TRP A 133 -9.01 1.57 0.80
CA TRP A 133 -8.27 2.74 0.36
C TRP A 133 -8.91 4.04 0.85
N ASP A 134 -10.23 4.16 0.74
CA ASP A 134 -10.94 5.36 1.19
C ASP A 134 -10.73 5.62 2.69
N SER A 135 -10.63 4.57 3.47
CA SER A 135 -10.40 4.66 4.92
C SER A 135 -8.93 4.90 5.26
N LEU A 136 -8.01 4.34 4.48
CA LEU A 136 -6.57 4.38 4.74
C LEU A 136 -5.93 5.71 4.35
N LEU A 137 -6.24 6.20 3.15
CA LEU A 137 -5.52 7.33 2.56
C LEU A 137 -5.57 8.63 3.35
N PRO A 138 -6.65 8.98 4.08
CA PRO A 138 -6.61 10.16 4.94
C PRO A 138 -5.48 10.14 5.97
N HIS A 139 -5.12 8.96 6.47
CA HIS A 139 -3.99 8.83 7.41
C HIS A 139 -2.67 9.14 6.74
N PHE A 140 -2.46 8.66 5.53
CA PHE A 140 -1.26 8.97 4.76
C PHE A 140 -1.20 10.45 4.41
N GLN A 141 -2.30 11.02 3.94
CA GLN A 141 -2.37 12.43 3.57
C GLN A 141 -2.06 13.33 4.76
N ALA A 142 -2.51 12.96 5.95
CA ALA A 142 -2.19 13.70 7.17
C ALA A 142 -0.69 13.66 7.49
N ALA A 143 -0.04 12.51 7.26
CA ALA A 143 1.38 12.34 7.50
C ALA A 143 2.24 13.08 6.46
N ALA A 144 1.73 13.25 5.26
CA ALA A 144 2.45 13.83 4.11
C ALA A 144 2.22 15.33 3.91
N ARG A 145 1.80 16.03 4.94
CA ARG A 145 1.62 17.49 4.92
C ARG A 145 2.93 18.24 4.88
#